data_653b474cf1493ed6baf044676a13dcc5
#
_entry.id   653b474cf1493ed6baf044676a13dcc5
#
_cell.length_a   1.000
_cell.length_b   1.000
_cell.length_c   1.000
_cell.angle_alpha   90.00
_cell.angle_beta   90.00
_cell.angle_gamma   90.00
#
_symmetry.space_group_name_H-M   'P 1'
#
loop_
_entity.id
_entity.type
_entity.pdbx_description
1 polymer ?
#
loop_
_entity_poly.entity_id
_entity_poly.type
_entity_poly.pdbx_seq_one_letter_code
_entity_poly.pdbx_strand_id
1 'polypeptide(L)'
;YYVQVEYSIEATGKSYRKQVSQYASELVIDNLLQKYGEIDFTVQVFNRGNTAGPSHQITAQAEKASPTFGTPVKLTLDGKKIWTNAPFPTRPVTALVDGDITNFFHSQWQTTVAMPHYLVIDLGEEVSAIKFRSTNTNRPADSSWKTINLYTSDDYNPAQWFDGVKFINGDSVDISQAGTHKETTLTELPDGTSEVYNSEIIPLSKPSRYLWFEVTETTKGTSYFALGELEIYKCSMVVPE
;
A
#
# COMPACT_ATOMS: atom_id res chain seq x y z
N TYR A 1 30.90 -23.43 -29.78
CA TYR A 1 30.44 -23.67 -28.42
C TYR A 1 29.10 -23.00 -28.22
N TYR A 2 28.21 -23.67 -27.46
CA TYR A 2 26.94 -23.12 -26.96
C TYR A 2 26.64 -23.67 -25.56
N VAL A 3 25.79 -22.97 -24.83
CA VAL A 3 25.28 -23.43 -23.56
C VAL A 3 23.85 -23.90 -23.75
N GLN A 4 23.53 -25.07 -23.23
CA GLN A 4 22.19 -25.64 -23.24
C GLN A 4 21.67 -25.69 -21.81
N VAL A 5 20.42 -25.26 -21.64
CA VAL A 5 19.67 -25.37 -20.39
C VAL A 5 18.46 -26.24 -20.64
N GLU A 6 18.33 -27.29 -19.88
CA GLU A 6 17.16 -28.17 -19.85
C GLU A 6 16.47 -28.09 -18.51
N TYR A 7 15.15 -28.10 -18.53
CA TYR A 7 14.32 -28.12 -17.33
C TYR A 7 12.94 -28.72 -17.62
N SER A 8 12.30 -29.22 -16.58
CA SER A 8 10.95 -29.76 -16.65
C SER A 8 10.06 -29.07 -15.61
N ILE A 9 8.83 -28.76 -16.00
CA ILE A 9 7.83 -28.22 -15.10
C ILE A 9 6.89 -29.36 -14.71
N GLU A 10 7.07 -29.90 -13.52
CA GLU A 10 6.32 -31.08 -13.03
C GLU A 10 4.81 -30.83 -13.07
N ALA A 11 4.36 -29.65 -12.63
CA ALA A 11 2.96 -29.26 -12.63
C ALA A 11 2.28 -29.31 -14.02
N THR A 12 3.06 -29.24 -15.11
CA THR A 12 2.54 -29.27 -16.49
C THR A 12 2.91 -30.55 -17.22
N GLY A 13 3.85 -31.34 -16.69
CA GLY A 13 4.44 -32.51 -17.34
C GLY A 13 5.28 -32.19 -18.58
N LYS A 14 5.68 -30.93 -18.76
CA LYS A 14 6.42 -30.47 -19.97
C LYS A 14 7.90 -30.27 -19.67
N SER A 15 8.73 -30.68 -20.62
CA SER A 15 10.17 -30.44 -20.62
C SER A 15 10.55 -29.41 -21.67
N TYR A 16 11.55 -28.61 -21.34
CA TYR A 16 12.01 -27.50 -22.17
C TYR A 16 13.52 -27.57 -22.37
N ARG A 17 13.97 -27.07 -23.52
CA ARG A 17 15.37 -26.91 -23.85
C ARG A 17 15.58 -25.54 -24.47
N LYS A 18 16.51 -24.76 -23.91
CA LYS A 18 16.98 -23.50 -24.47
C LYS A 18 18.48 -23.57 -24.75
N GLN A 19 18.91 -22.92 -25.81
CA GLN A 19 20.32 -22.86 -26.19
C GLN A 19 20.73 -21.41 -26.42
N VAL A 20 21.91 -21.04 -25.97
CA VAL A 20 22.53 -19.72 -26.21
C VAL A 20 23.96 -19.89 -26.70
N SER A 21 24.41 -18.91 -27.48
CA SER A 21 25.81 -18.82 -27.90
C SER A 21 26.75 -18.67 -26.72
N GLN A 22 27.97 -19.18 -26.84
CA GLN A 22 29.05 -18.93 -25.87
C GLN A 22 29.36 -17.44 -25.62
N TYR A 23 28.91 -16.57 -26.52
CA TYR A 23 29.10 -15.12 -26.42
C TYR A 23 27.95 -14.41 -25.69
N ALA A 24 26.90 -15.13 -25.34
CA ALA A 24 25.83 -14.57 -24.52
C ALA A 24 26.30 -14.44 -23.07
N SER A 25 26.06 -13.28 -22.47
CA SER A 25 26.37 -13.03 -21.06
C SER A 25 25.28 -13.57 -20.12
N GLU A 26 24.08 -13.81 -20.66
CA GLU A 26 22.91 -14.25 -19.88
C GLU A 26 21.98 -15.12 -20.74
N LEU A 27 21.16 -15.93 -20.06
CA LEU A 27 20.01 -16.62 -20.61
C LEU A 27 18.81 -16.33 -19.71
N VAL A 28 17.82 -15.65 -20.26
CA VAL A 28 16.54 -15.41 -19.57
C VAL A 28 15.57 -16.55 -19.87
N ILE A 29 15.01 -17.13 -18.81
CA ILE A 29 13.91 -18.10 -18.89
C ILE A 29 12.68 -17.40 -18.35
N ASP A 30 11.81 -17.02 -19.27
CA ASP A 30 10.57 -16.32 -19.04
C ASP A 30 9.35 -17.26 -18.95
N ASN A 31 8.20 -16.71 -18.57
CA ASN A 31 6.92 -17.43 -18.46
C ASN A 31 6.92 -18.59 -17.44
N LEU A 32 7.78 -18.52 -16.45
CA LEU A 32 7.71 -19.41 -15.29
C LEU A 32 6.78 -18.80 -14.24
N LEU A 33 5.81 -19.56 -13.79
CA LEU A 33 4.87 -19.12 -12.74
C LEU A 33 5.33 -19.59 -11.36
N GLN A 34 5.17 -18.76 -10.37
CA GLN A 34 5.53 -19.09 -8.98
C GLN A 34 4.87 -20.40 -8.50
N LYS A 35 3.64 -20.65 -8.94
CA LYS A 35 2.88 -21.86 -8.59
C LYS A 35 3.51 -23.17 -9.06
N TYR A 36 4.51 -23.11 -9.96
CA TYR A 36 5.25 -24.30 -10.37
C TYR A 36 6.29 -24.77 -9.34
N GLY A 37 6.51 -23.97 -8.28
CA GLY A 37 7.46 -24.31 -7.20
C GLY A 37 8.91 -24.21 -7.66
N GLU A 38 9.77 -24.96 -7.00
CA GLU A 38 11.16 -25.10 -7.39
C GLU A 38 11.31 -25.91 -8.65
N ILE A 39 12.18 -25.46 -9.54
CA ILE A 39 12.47 -26.08 -10.83
C ILE A 39 13.96 -26.36 -10.89
N ASP A 40 14.32 -27.59 -11.25
CA ASP A 40 15.70 -27.99 -11.47
C ASP A 40 16.09 -27.75 -12.93
N PHE A 41 17.17 -27.00 -13.09
CA PHE A 41 17.76 -26.66 -14.37
C PHE A 41 19.08 -27.43 -14.53
N THR A 42 19.23 -28.13 -15.65
CA THR A 42 20.50 -28.74 -16.06
C THR A 42 21.20 -27.83 -17.05
N VAL A 43 22.34 -27.30 -16.70
CA VAL A 43 23.15 -26.41 -17.54
C VAL A 43 24.36 -27.18 -18.06
N GLN A 44 24.58 -27.15 -19.36
CA GLN A 44 25.67 -27.90 -19.99
C GLN A 44 26.26 -27.13 -21.19
N VAL A 45 27.59 -27.16 -21.29
CA VAL A 45 28.32 -26.56 -22.43
C VAL A 45 28.59 -27.62 -23.48
N PHE A 46 28.37 -27.26 -24.73
CA PHE A 46 28.66 -28.11 -25.90
C PHE A 46 29.74 -27.49 -26.78
N ASN A 47 30.64 -28.30 -27.28
CA ASN A 47 31.62 -27.87 -28.25
C ASN A 47 31.04 -27.85 -29.68
N ARG A 48 31.84 -27.42 -30.67
CA ARG A 48 31.40 -27.37 -32.10
C ARG A 48 31.06 -28.74 -32.68
N GLY A 49 31.57 -29.81 -32.13
CA GLY A 49 31.26 -31.19 -32.52
C GLY A 49 30.06 -31.77 -31.76
N ASN A 50 29.28 -30.97 -31.08
CA ASN A 50 28.16 -31.38 -30.23
C ASN A 50 28.54 -32.36 -29.12
N THR A 51 29.79 -32.33 -28.66
CA THR A 51 30.21 -33.10 -27.49
C THR A 51 29.90 -32.31 -26.25
N ALA A 52 29.18 -32.92 -25.33
CA ALA A 52 28.80 -32.32 -24.06
C ALA A 52 29.98 -32.26 -23.06
N GLY A 53 30.13 -31.15 -22.39
CA GLY A 53 30.95 -31.03 -21.19
C GLY A 53 30.22 -31.50 -19.90
N PRO A 54 30.79 -31.29 -18.73
CA PRO A 54 30.13 -31.59 -17.47
C PRO A 54 28.80 -30.82 -17.36
N SER A 55 27.81 -31.44 -16.73
CA SER A 55 26.53 -30.78 -16.41
C SER A 55 26.58 -30.15 -15.03
N HIS A 56 25.88 -29.04 -14.86
CA HIS A 56 25.65 -28.37 -13.59
C HIS A 56 24.15 -28.32 -13.33
N GLN A 57 23.78 -28.61 -12.09
CA GLN A 57 22.39 -28.50 -11.62
C GLN A 57 22.21 -27.18 -10.88
N ILE A 58 21.11 -26.48 -11.15
CA ILE A 58 20.70 -25.26 -10.47
C ILE A 58 19.22 -25.42 -10.13
N THR A 59 18.85 -25.25 -8.87
CA THR A 59 17.45 -25.21 -8.47
C THR A 59 17.07 -23.75 -8.25
N ALA A 60 15.95 -23.33 -8.84
CA ALA A 60 15.42 -21.97 -8.68
C ALA A 60 13.90 -22.00 -8.74
N GLN A 61 13.28 -20.96 -8.17
CA GLN A 61 11.85 -20.72 -8.23
C GLN A 61 11.59 -19.37 -8.89
N ALA A 62 10.51 -19.29 -9.66
CA ALA A 62 10.08 -18.02 -10.23
C ALA A 62 9.68 -17.03 -9.14
N GLU A 63 10.08 -15.78 -9.28
CA GLU A 63 9.63 -14.73 -8.41
C GLU A 63 8.12 -14.50 -8.57
N LYS A 64 7.49 -13.99 -7.50
CA LYS A 64 6.08 -13.60 -7.55
C LYS A 64 5.92 -12.48 -8.58
N ALA A 65 5.01 -12.67 -9.51
CA ALA A 65 4.71 -11.63 -10.49
C ALA A 65 4.19 -10.36 -9.80
N SER A 66 4.70 -9.22 -10.23
CA SER A 66 4.22 -7.95 -9.73
C SER A 66 2.79 -7.68 -10.21
N PRO A 67 1.92 -7.18 -9.35
CA PRO A 67 0.57 -6.83 -9.76
C PRO A 67 0.59 -5.68 -10.79
N THR A 68 -0.37 -5.70 -11.69
CA THR A 68 -0.65 -4.56 -12.57
C THR A 68 -1.87 -3.81 -12.07
N PHE A 69 -1.89 -2.49 -12.28
CA PHE A 69 -2.94 -1.63 -11.78
C PHE A 69 -3.66 -0.92 -12.93
N GLY A 70 -4.98 -0.81 -12.80
CA GLY A 70 -5.78 0.03 -13.66
C GLY A 70 -5.66 1.52 -13.32
N THR A 71 -6.26 2.36 -14.14
CA THR A 71 -6.29 3.82 -13.91
C THR A 71 -6.99 4.13 -12.59
N PRO A 72 -6.39 4.97 -11.72
CA PRO A 72 -7.03 5.40 -10.47
C PRO A 72 -8.35 6.13 -10.72
N VAL A 73 -9.39 5.74 -10.00
CA VAL A 73 -10.73 6.37 -10.05
C VAL A 73 -11.04 6.98 -8.69
N LYS A 74 -11.29 8.30 -8.66
CA LYS A 74 -11.60 9.01 -7.42
C LYS A 74 -12.89 8.49 -6.80
N LEU A 75 -12.85 8.19 -5.50
CA LEU A 75 -14.02 7.83 -4.71
C LEU A 75 -14.75 9.09 -4.24
N THR A 76 -16.07 9.01 -4.20
CA THR A 76 -16.90 10.02 -3.53
C THR A 76 -17.03 9.64 -2.06
N LEU A 77 -16.28 10.30 -1.20
CA LEU A 77 -16.30 10.04 0.23
C LEU A 77 -17.45 10.80 0.91
N ASP A 78 -18.09 10.14 1.87
CA ASP A 78 -19.06 10.77 2.77
C ASP A 78 -18.33 11.24 4.03
N GLY A 79 -18.20 12.54 4.24
CA GLY A 79 -17.54 13.09 5.42
C GLY A 79 -18.17 12.65 6.77
N LYS A 80 -19.43 12.18 6.76
CA LYS A 80 -20.07 11.58 7.94
C LYS A 80 -19.60 10.16 8.24
N LYS A 81 -18.86 9.57 7.32
CA LYS A 81 -18.26 8.25 7.42
C LYS A 81 -16.73 8.32 7.58
N ILE A 82 -16.27 9.41 8.16
CA ILE A 82 -14.89 9.63 8.58
C ILE A 82 -14.87 9.88 10.09
N TRP A 83 -13.99 9.19 10.79
CA TRP A 83 -13.87 9.25 12.25
C TRP A 83 -12.44 9.56 12.69
N THR A 84 -12.30 10.11 13.88
CA THR A 84 -11.00 10.38 14.51
C THR A 84 -11.10 10.23 16.03
N ASN A 85 -9.99 9.82 16.68
CA ASN A 85 -9.89 9.82 18.13
C ASN A 85 -9.60 11.20 18.72
N ALA A 86 -9.26 12.18 17.89
CA ALA A 86 -8.88 13.51 18.32
C ALA A 86 -9.75 14.59 17.64
N PRO A 87 -11.09 14.61 17.85
CA PRO A 87 -11.99 15.53 17.18
C PRO A 87 -11.85 16.94 17.75
N PHE A 88 -11.83 17.95 16.88
CA PHE A 88 -11.95 19.35 17.24
C PHE A 88 -13.23 19.93 16.64
N PRO A 89 -14.22 20.35 17.45
CA PRO A 89 -15.59 20.60 16.99
C PRO A 89 -15.72 21.66 15.89
N THR A 90 -14.85 22.69 15.90
CA THR A 90 -14.90 23.79 14.91
C THR A 90 -14.10 23.51 13.65
N ARG A 91 -13.39 22.36 13.58
CA ARG A 91 -12.61 21.91 12.44
C ARG A 91 -12.80 20.40 12.22
N PRO A 92 -14.02 20.01 11.87
CA PRO A 92 -14.41 18.60 11.85
C PRO A 92 -13.79 17.83 10.68
N VAL A 93 -13.82 16.50 10.77
CA VAL A 93 -13.33 15.58 9.70
C VAL A 93 -14.08 15.75 8.39
N THR A 94 -15.30 16.29 8.38
CA THR A 94 -16.07 16.56 7.16
C THR A 94 -15.39 17.57 6.24
N ALA A 95 -14.56 18.44 6.80
CA ALA A 95 -13.77 19.40 6.04
C ALA A 95 -12.67 18.77 5.19
N LEU A 96 -12.31 17.50 5.43
CA LEU A 96 -11.32 16.77 4.61
C LEU A 96 -11.79 16.46 3.19
N VAL A 97 -13.09 16.55 2.93
CA VAL A 97 -13.69 16.03 1.68
C VAL A 97 -14.74 16.98 1.11
N ASP A 98 -14.75 18.25 1.51
CA ASP A 98 -15.72 19.23 1.06
C ASP A 98 -15.29 20.03 -0.19
N GLY A 99 -14.04 19.89 -0.62
CA GLY A 99 -13.47 20.55 -1.78
C GLY A 99 -13.02 21.99 -1.54
N ASP A 100 -12.98 22.43 -0.28
CA ASP A 100 -12.59 23.80 0.11
C ASP A 100 -11.38 23.79 1.08
N ILE A 101 -10.18 23.95 0.54
CA ILE A 101 -8.94 23.99 1.33
C ILE A 101 -8.92 25.08 2.42
N THR A 102 -9.81 26.09 2.35
CA THR A 102 -9.92 27.14 3.37
C THR A 102 -10.72 26.67 4.58
N ASN A 103 -11.57 25.66 4.39
CA ASN A 103 -12.24 24.91 5.42
C ASN A 103 -11.47 23.60 5.62
N PHE A 104 -10.73 23.46 6.73
CA PHE A 104 -9.80 22.37 6.93
C PHE A 104 -10.10 21.60 8.22
N PHE A 105 -9.72 20.34 8.23
CA PHE A 105 -9.69 19.52 9.44
C PHE A 105 -8.52 19.90 10.33
N HIS A 106 -8.79 19.93 11.64
CA HIS A 106 -7.74 20.04 12.66
C HIS A 106 -8.00 19.04 13.77
N SER A 107 -7.03 18.21 14.09
CA SER A 107 -7.14 17.37 15.28
C SER A 107 -7.12 18.21 16.56
N GLN A 108 -7.59 17.66 17.68
CA GLN A 108 -7.68 18.38 18.95
C GLN A 108 -6.33 18.96 19.35
N TRP A 109 -6.30 20.28 19.61
CA TRP A 109 -5.10 21.03 19.98
C TRP A 109 -5.22 21.83 21.25
N GLN A 110 -6.45 22.10 21.71
CA GLN A 110 -6.70 22.86 22.95
C GLN A 110 -6.53 21.99 24.20
N THR A 111 -6.77 20.72 24.09
CA THR A 111 -6.50 19.72 25.12
C THR A 111 -5.62 18.64 24.51
N THR A 112 -4.60 18.19 25.23
CA THR A 112 -3.69 17.18 24.72
C THR A 112 -4.41 15.84 24.57
N VAL A 113 -4.44 15.33 23.34
CA VAL A 113 -4.76 13.95 23.03
C VAL A 113 -3.45 13.28 22.66
N ALA A 114 -3.16 12.14 23.28
CA ALA A 114 -1.90 11.44 23.01
C ALA A 114 -1.85 10.92 21.56
N MET A 115 -0.66 11.01 20.94
CA MET A 115 -0.41 10.32 19.67
C MET A 115 -0.36 8.80 19.91
N PRO A 116 -0.70 7.98 18.92
CA PRO A 116 -1.06 8.34 17.55
C PRO A 116 -2.49 8.87 17.41
N HIS A 117 -2.69 9.75 16.43
CA HIS A 117 -4.02 10.15 15.99
C HIS A 117 -4.46 9.32 14.79
N TYR A 118 -5.76 9.02 14.71
CA TYR A 118 -6.33 8.21 13.66
C TYR A 118 -7.33 9.00 12.82
N LEU A 119 -7.31 8.74 11.51
CA LEU A 119 -8.41 9.01 10.60
C LEU A 119 -8.88 7.68 10.05
N VAL A 120 -10.14 7.35 10.24
CA VAL A 120 -10.76 6.11 9.76
C VAL A 120 -11.84 6.45 8.76
N ILE A 121 -11.78 5.84 7.59
CA ILE A 121 -12.64 6.16 6.45
C ILE A 121 -13.36 4.92 5.98
N ASP A 122 -14.70 4.98 5.93
CA ASP A 122 -15.51 4.00 5.20
C ASP A 122 -15.51 4.39 3.72
N LEU A 123 -14.87 3.61 2.89
CA LEU A 123 -14.77 3.85 1.44
C LEU A 123 -16.10 3.61 0.70
N GLY A 124 -17.10 3.01 1.37
CA GLY A 124 -18.39 2.69 0.80
C GLY A 124 -18.43 1.38 0.00
N GLU A 125 -17.28 0.90 -0.44
CA GLU A 125 -17.09 -0.34 -1.21
C GLU A 125 -15.74 -0.97 -0.86
N GLU A 126 -15.56 -2.26 -1.18
CA GLU A 126 -14.27 -2.93 -1.08
C GLU A 126 -13.37 -2.53 -2.26
N VAL A 127 -12.08 -2.31 -1.97
CA VAL A 127 -11.07 -1.96 -2.97
C VAL A 127 -9.82 -2.84 -2.79
N SER A 128 -9.15 -3.17 -3.89
CA SER A 128 -7.95 -4.04 -3.86
C SER A 128 -6.65 -3.26 -3.88
N ALA A 129 -6.68 -2.01 -4.31
CA ALA A 129 -5.56 -1.09 -4.27
C ALA A 129 -6.07 0.34 -4.22
N ILE A 130 -5.31 1.21 -3.59
CA ILE A 130 -5.64 2.63 -3.46
C ILE A 130 -4.49 3.51 -3.91
N LYS A 131 -4.84 4.74 -4.24
CA LYS A 131 -3.96 5.90 -4.27
C LYS A 131 -4.65 7.00 -3.47
N PHE A 132 -3.91 7.83 -2.77
CA PHE A 132 -4.50 9.00 -2.13
C PHE A 132 -3.74 10.28 -2.46
N ARG A 133 -4.44 11.39 -2.36
CA ARG A 133 -3.91 12.74 -2.45
C ARG A 133 -4.32 13.50 -1.21
N SER A 134 -3.35 14.09 -0.52
CA SER A 134 -3.62 15.00 0.58
C SER A 134 -3.11 16.40 0.27
N THR A 135 -3.79 17.40 0.78
CA THR A 135 -3.40 18.80 0.66
C THR A 135 -3.27 19.40 2.05
N ASN A 136 -2.14 19.99 2.36
CA ASN A 136 -1.93 20.69 3.62
C ASN A 136 -2.82 21.94 3.70
N THR A 137 -3.05 22.46 4.90
CA THR A 137 -3.80 23.69 5.07
C THR A 137 -3.09 24.88 4.42
N ASN A 138 -3.82 25.95 4.15
CA ASN A 138 -3.27 27.22 3.70
C ASN A 138 -2.70 28.09 4.83
N ARG A 139 -2.50 27.52 6.03
CA ARG A 139 -2.05 28.24 7.24
C ARG A 139 -0.62 27.84 7.63
N PRO A 140 0.34 28.76 7.58
CA PRO A 140 1.76 28.44 7.90
C PRO A 140 1.99 27.97 9.33
N ALA A 141 1.08 28.30 10.27
CA ALA A 141 1.20 27.92 11.68
C ALA A 141 0.83 26.46 11.94
N ASP A 142 0.02 25.86 11.07
CA ASP A 142 -0.48 24.51 11.29
C ASP A 142 0.63 23.48 11.08
N SER A 143 0.52 22.37 11.77
CA SER A 143 1.37 21.18 11.60
C SER A 143 0.61 20.17 10.76
N SER A 144 1.24 19.59 9.77
CA SER A 144 0.66 18.51 8.96
C SER A 144 1.15 17.15 9.47
N TRP A 145 0.58 16.08 8.98
CA TRP A 145 1.12 14.76 9.22
C TRP A 145 2.48 14.58 8.52
N LYS A 146 3.44 13.94 9.20
CA LYS A 146 4.78 13.68 8.67
C LYS A 146 5.02 12.21 8.42
N THR A 147 4.66 11.38 9.40
CA THR A 147 4.76 9.93 9.32
C THR A 147 3.40 9.32 9.61
N ILE A 148 2.96 8.48 8.71
CA ILE A 148 1.69 7.76 8.82
C ILE A 148 1.88 6.26 8.56
N ASN A 149 1.18 5.45 9.31
CA ASN A 149 0.94 4.06 8.99
C ASN A 149 -0.44 3.93 8.34
N LEU A 150 -0.51 3.20 7.26
CA LEU A 150 -1.76 2.87 6.59
C LEU A 150 -2.17 1.45 6.97
N TYR A 151 -3.40 1.31 7.46
CA TYR A 151 -4.02 0.02 7.73
C TYR A 151 -5.33 -0.10 7.00
N THR A 152 -5.79 -1.32 6.83
CA THR A 152 -7.13 -1.66 6.35
C THR A 152 -7.83 -2.59 7.31
N SER A 153 -9.16 -2.62 7.28
CA SER A 153 -9.97 -3.61 7.97
C SER A 153 -11.21 -3.92 7.15
N ASP A 154 -11.70 -5.16 7.27
CA ASP A 154 -12.90 -5.62 6.56
C ASP A 154 -14.13 -5.50 7.43
N ASP A 155 -13.98 -5.93 8.68
CA ASP A 155 -15.05 -6.09 9.64
C ASP A 155 -14.94 -4.96 10.66
N TYR A 156 -15.66 -3.88 10.39
CA TYR A 156 -15.65 -2.71 11.21
C TYR A 156 -17.05 -2.29 11.61
N ASN A 157 -17.29 -2.24 12.91
CA ASN A 157 -18.51 -1.65 13.43
C ASN A 157 -18.20 -0.32 14.11
N PRO A 158 -18.55 0.83 13.48
CA PRO A 158 -18.27 2.15 14.05
C PRO A 158 -18.78 2.33 15.49
N ALA A 159 -19.89 1.70 15.83
CA ALA A 159 -20.47 1.78 17.18
C ALA A 159 -19.61 1.12 18.27
N GLN A 160 -18.68 0.25 17.92
CA GLN A 160 -17.75 -0.36 18.88
C GLN A 160 -16.56 0.52 19.20
N TRP A 161 -16.19 1.43 18.31
CA TRP A 161 -14.94 2.20 18.36
C TRP A 161 -15.15 3.69 18.60
N PHE A 162 -16.31 4.23 18.17
CA PHE A 162 -16.55 5.67 18.19
C PHE A 162 -17.88 6.01 18.90
N ASP A 163 -17.82 7.03 19.71
CA ASP A 163 -19.00 7.76 20.18
C ASP A 163 -19.12 9.02 19.30
N GLY A 164 -19.90 8.91 18.23
CA GLY A 164 -19.94 9.92 17.18
C GLY A 164 -18.64 9.95 16.37
N VAL A 165 -17.74 10.89 16.65
CA VAL A 165 -16.45 11.07 15.97
C VAL A 165 -15.24 10.84 16.88
N LYS A 166 -15.46 10.28 18.04
CA LYS A 166 -14.44 10.04 19.08
C LYS A 166 -14.38 8.55 19.41
N PHE A 167 -13.20 8.02 19.71
CA PHE A 167 -13.07 6.66 20.23
C PHE A 167 -13.79 6.49 21.57
N ILE A 168 -14.55 5.41 21.72
CA ILE A 168 -15.35 5.12 22.92
C ILE A 168 -14.46 5.01 24.17
N ASN A 169 -13.31 4.39 24.04
CA ASN A 169 -12.40 4.09 25.15
C ASN A 169 -11.32 5.17 25.39
N GLY A 170 -11.53 6.39 24.87
CA GLY A 170 -10.59 7.49 25.07
C GLY A 170 -9.47 7.53 24.04
N ASP A 171 -8.31 8.04 24.46
CA ASP A 171 -7.23 8.42 23.55
C ASP A 171 -6.33 7.25 23.12
N SER A 172 -6.35 6.16 23.90
CA SER A 172 -5.54 4.96 23.61
C SER A 172 -6.41 3.85 23.07
N VAL A 173 -6.11 3.42 21.84
CA VAL A 173 -6.82 2.33 21.15
C VAL A 173 -5.82 1.30 20.68
N ASP A 174 -6.09 0.05 21.01
CA ASP A 174 -5.43 -1.07 20.35
C ASP A 174 -6.18 -1.40 19.05
N ILE A 175 -5.69 -0.86 17.95
CA ILE A 175 -6.32 -1.03 16.62
C ILE A 175 -6.26 -2.48 16.12
N SER A 176 -5.41 -3.34 16.69
CA SER A 176 -5.40 -4.77 16.34
C SER A 176 -6.73 -5.45 16.64
N GLN A 177 -7.47 -4.95 17.65
CA GLN A 177 -8.80 -5.45 17.99
C GLN A 177 -9.86 -5.10 16.92
N ALA A 178 -9.60 -4.14 16.04
CA ALA A 178 -10.45 -3.83 14.90
C ALA A 178 -10.19 -4.76 13.69
N GLY A 179 -9.36 -5.77 13.84
CA GLY A 179 -8.98 -6.66 12.73
C GLY A 179 -8.19 -5.94 11.64
N THR A 180 -7.36 -4.96 12.04
CA THR A 180 -6.58 -4.17 11.08
C THR A 180 -5.39 -4.94 10.54
N HIS A 181 -5.06 -4.66 9.28
CA HIS A 181 -3.86 -5.13 8.60
C HIS A 181 -3.03 -3.92 8.17
N LYS A 182 -1.76 -3.90 8.55
CA LYS A 182 -0.85 -2.84 8.12
C LYS A 182 -0.45 -3.06 6.66
N GLU A 183 -0.70 -2.05 5.84
CA GLU A 183 -0.37 -2.07 4.42
C GLU A 183 1.00 -1.44 4.14
N THR A 184 1.27 -0.26 4.73
CA THR A 184 2.52 0.46 4.52
C THR A 184 2.78 1.51 5.59
N THR A 185 3.99 2.02 5.61
CA THR A 185 4.38 3.24 6.33
C THR A 185 4.87 4.27 5.33
N LEU A 186 4.40 5.49 5.44
CA LEU A 186 4.85 6.64 4.65
C LEU A 186 5.50 7.65 5.59
N THR A 187 6.68 8.08 5.23
CA THR A 187 7.50 9.01 6.01
C THR A 187 7.81 10.26 5.18
N GLU A 188 8.24 11.33 5.87
CA GLU A 188 8.67 12.57 5.22
C GLU A 188 7.60 13.18 4.29
N LEU A 189 6.32 13.15 4.74
CA LEU A 189 5.27 13.84 4.02
C LEU A 189 5.52 15.37 4.06
N PRO A 190 5.03 16.13 3.05
CA PRO A 190 5.38 17.55 2.89
C PRO A 190 4.95 18.43 4.07
N ASP A 191 5.76 19.45 4.38
CA ASP A 191 5.54 20.47 5.42
C ASP A 191 5.30 21.87 4.82
N GLY A 192 4.77 21.99 3.66
CA GLY A 192 4.49 23.30 3.06
C GLY A 192 3.02 23.71 3.21
N THR A 193 2.79 25.03 3.23
CA THR A 193 1.44 25.59 3.14
C THR A 193 0.82 25.23 1.78
N SER A 194 -0.37 24.64 1.80
CA SER A 194 -1.08 24.15 0.62
C SER A 194 -0.30 23.13 -0.22
N GLU A 195 0.74 22.54 0.35
CA GLU A 195 1.50 21.48 -0.30
C GLU A 195 0.63 20.26 -0.54
N VAL A 196 0.87 19.62 -1.67
CA VAL A 196 0.12 18.46 -2.13
C VAL A 196 1.03 17.23 -2.13
N TYR A 197 0.57 16.20 -1.45
CA TYR A 197 1.16 14.88 -1.55
C TYR A 197 0.29 13.96 -2.41
N ASN A 198 0.91 13.23 -3.32
CA ASN A 198 0.27 12.16 -4.07
C ASN A 198 1.01 10.86 -3.77
N SER A 199 0.32 9.88 -3.20
CA SER A 199 0.93 8.57 -2.99
C SER A 199 1.16 7.85 -4.33
N GLU A 200 2.07 6.89 -4.33
CA GLU A 200 2.05 5.81 -5.31
C GLU A 200 0.78 4.96 -5.14
N ILE A 201 0.52 4.05 -6.08
CA ILE A 201 -0.55 3.06 -5.89
C ILE A 201 -0.10 2.06 -4.83
N ILE A 202 -0.91 1.90 -3.80
CA ILE A 202 -0.67 1.00 -2.68
C ILE A 202 -1.57 -0.22 -2.87
N PRO A 203 -1.01 -1.39 -3.21
CA PRO A 203 -1.76 -2.64 -3.21
C PRO A 203 -2.16 -2.98 -1.78
N LEU A 204 -3.38 -3.43 -1.57
CA LEU A 204 -3.85 -3.90 -0.29
C LEU A 204 -3.61 -5.41 -0.17
N SER A 205 -3.28 -5.86 1.03
CA SER A 205 -3.04 -7.29 1.32
C SER A 205 -4.26 -8.16 1.00
N LYS A 206 -5.45 -7.58 1.11
CA LYS A 206 -6.74 -8.14 0.67
C LYS A 206 -7.71 -7.01 0.33
N PRO A 207 -8.78 -7.26 -0.47
CA PRO A 207 -9.82 -6.28 -0.67
C PRO A 207 -10.40 -5.82 0.66
N SER A 208 -10.51 -4.53 0.87
CA SER A 208 -10.96 -3.95 2.14
C SER A 208 -11.79 -2.70 1.92
N ARG A 209 -12.74 -2.46 2.83
CA ARG A 209 -13.66 -1.33 2.78
C ARG A 209 -13.23 -0.17 3.67
N TYR A 210 -12.54 -0.44 4.78
CA TYR A 210 -12.17 0.57 5.76
C TYR A 210 -10.68 0.85 5.70
N LEU A 211 -10.34 2.13 5.61
CA LEU A 211 -8.98 2.64 5.54
C LEU A 211 -8.66 3.41 6.81
N TRP A 212 -7.51 3.13 7.42
CA TRP A 212 -7.05 3.75 8.65
C TRP A 212 -5.73 4.44 8.40
N PHE A 213 -5.68 5.75 8.62
CA PHE A 213 -4.45 6.51 8.70
C PHE A 213 -4.09 6.71 10.17
N GLU A 214 -3.02 6.09 10.62
CA GLU A 214 -2.43 6.30 11.93
C GLU A 214 -1.32 7.33 11.81
N VAL A 215 -1.53 8.52 12.33
CA VAL A 215 -0.53 9.59 12.33
C VAL A 215 0.34 9.43 13.56
N THR A 216 1.62 9.11 13.35
CA THR A 216 2.58 8.86 14.42
C THR A 216 3.52 10.04 14.64
N GLU A 217 3.79 10.84 13.60
CA GLU A 217 4.61 12.05 13.67
C GLU A 217 3.98 13.19 12.87
N THR A 218 4.19 14.40 13.35
CA THR A 218 3.75 15.63 12.69
C THR A 218 4.94 16.46 12.25
N THR A 219 4.76 17.30 11.24
CA THR A 219 5.86 18.06 10.60
C THR A 219 6.55 19.03 11.56
N LYS A 220 5.83 19.53 12.58
CA LYS A 220 6.37 20.45 13.61
C LYS A 220 6.57 19.79 14.97
N GLY A 221 6.48 18.46 15.06
CA GLY A 221 6.64 17.73 16.32
C GLY A 221 5.55 18.03 17.35
N THR A 222 4.37 18.46 16.91
CA THR A 222 3.22 18.74 17.76
C THR A 222 2.41 17.48 18.03
N SER A 223 1.61 17.47 19.09
CA SER A 223 0.63 16.41 19.39
C SER A 223 -0.69 16.57 18.60
N TYR A 224 -0.69 17.37 17.55
CA TYR A 224 -1.86 17.63 16.71
C TYR A 224 -1.42 17.90 15.27
N PHE A 225 -2.35 17.72 14.32
CA PHE A 225 -2.13 18.04 12.91
C PHE A 225 -3.40 18.60 12.27
N ALA A 226 -3.20 19.22 11.12
CA ALA A 226 -4.27 19.75 10.29
C ALA A 226 -4.05 19.37 8.81
N LEU A 227 -5.14 19.16 8.09
CA LEU A 227 -5.15 18.90 6.66
C LEU A 227 -6.26 19.71 5.97
N GLY A 228 -5.97 20.27 4.80
CA GLY A 228 -6.96 20.97 3.98
C GLY A 228 -7.91 19.98 3.31
N GLU A 229 -7.36 19.00 2.59
CA GLU A 229 -8.15 18.05 1.79
C GLU A 229 -7.55 16.66 1.77
N LEU A 230 -8.41 15.66 1.61
CA LEU A 230 -8.04 14.28 1.40
C LEU A 230 -8.89 13.64 0.30
N GLU A 231 -8.25 13.13 -0.71
CA GLU A 231 -8.87 12.41 -1.82
C GLU A 231 -8.36 10.97 -1.85
N ILE A 232 -9.28 10.02 -1.99
CA ILE A 232 -8.94 8.60 -2.15
C ILE A 232 -9.37 8.14 -3.54
N TYR A 233 -8.52 7.36 -4.17
CA TYR A 233 -8.75 6.77 -5.49
C TYR A 233 -8.66 5.26 -5.35
N LYS A 234 -9.63 4.55 -5.89
CA LYS A 234 -9.55 3.09 -6.05
C LYS A 234 -8.82 2.73 -7.33
N CYS A 235 -8.07 1.65 -7.28
CA CYS A 235 -7.41 1.07 -8.45
C CYS A 235 -7.80 -0.41 -8.55
N SER A 236 -8.15 -0.85 -9.75
CA SER A 236 -8.22 -2.29 -10.00
C SER A 236 -6.82 -2.89 -9.93
N MET A 237 -6.70 -4.08 -9.40
CA MET A 237 -5.44 -4.81 -9.30
C MET A 237 -5.60 -6.18 -9.95
N VAL A 238 -4.68 -6.52 -10.84
CA VAL A 238 -4.57 -7.86 -11.43
C VAL A 238 -3.25 -8.44 -10.97
N VAL A 239 -3.31 -9.52 -10.23
CA VAL A 239 -2.15 -10.32 -9.86
C VAL A 239 -2.03 -11.43 -10.90
N PRO A 240 -0.96 -11.48 -11.69
CA PRO A 240 -0.75 -12.60 -12.62
C PRO A 240 -0.65 -13.93 -11.86
N GLU A 241 -1.30 -14.94 -12.39
CA GLU A 241 -1.29 -16.30 -11.83
C GLU A 241 0.05 -17.02 -12.04
#